data_73755c6f22a0df32cf3a131c642c5bc6
#
_entry.id   73755c6f22a0df32cf3a131c642c5bc6
#
_cell.length_a   1.000
_cell.length_b   1.000
_cell.length_c   1.000
_cell.angle_alpha   90.00
_cell.angle_beta   90.00
_cell.angle_gamma   90.00
#
_symmetry.space_group_name_H-M   'P 1'
#
loop_
_entity.id
_entity.type
_entity.pdbx_description
1 polymer ?
#
loop_
_entity_poly.entity_id
_entity_poly.type
_entity_poly.pdbx_seq_one_letter_code
_entity_poly.pdbx_strand_id
1 'polypeptide(L)'
;AAAALMDQRVVMFGGEMYTGYRCLPAAQCLAFPDSISAEQAASCFVNPMTALGFMETRDMEGQKALVHTAAASNLGQMLLRLCQADDVPLVNIVRSPEQVVLLQSMGAEWVLNSQDDSFMKQLIEALVSTGATLAFDAIGGGRGVNRILTAMEIAAAQTGPWSRYGSEQAKQAYIYGQLDLGPTELTRGYGWVWSVSGWLLTPFMNRAGSERVARMRDRVVKEIDTTFRSHYSSRMSLQEALSVGAVREYGARKTGQKTLLEMNASAA
;
A
#
# COMPACT_ATOMS: atom_id res chain seq x y z
N ALA A 1 -22.50 22.32 -7.69
CA ALA A 1 -21.67 21.12 -7.63
C ALA A 1 -22.35 19.94 -8.34
N ALA A 2 -23.59 19.54 -7.96
CA ALA A 2 -24.27 18.40 -8.59
C ALA A 2 -24.51 18.58 -10.10
N ALA A 3 -24.93 19.76 -10.53
CA ALA A 3 -25.22 20.04 -11.95
C ALA A 3 -23.97 19.83 -12.85
N ALA A 4 -22.78 20.09 -12.36
CA ALA A 4 -21.55 19.89 -13.11
C ALA A 4 -21.16 18.41 -13.28
N LEU A 5 -21.79 17.50 -12.53
CA LEU A 5 -21.56 16.05 -12.59
C LEU A 5 -22.66 15.30 -13.37
N MET A 6 -23.68 16.01 -13.85
CA MET A 6 -24.72 15.37 -14.66
C MET A 6 -24.12 14.82 -15.94
N ASP A 7 -24.53 13.60 -16.26
CA ASP A 7 -24.06 12.84 -17.44
C ASP A 7 -22.54 12.59 -17.48
N GLN A 8 -21.82 12.84 -16.37
CA GLN A 8 -20.40 12.54 -16.25
C GLN A 8 -20.21 11.13 -15.68
N ARG A 9 -19.14 10.47 -16.14
CA ARG A 9 -18.64 9.27 -15.46
C ARG A 9 -17.99 9.70 -14.15
N VAL A 10 -18.51 9.18 -13.04
CA VAL A 10 -17.99 9.50 -11.71
C VAL A 10 -17.62 8.24 -10.96
N VAL A 11 -16.64 8.35 -10.08
CA VAL A 11 -16.32 7.36 -9.07
C VAL A 11 -16.67 7.89 -7.70
N MET A 12 -17.00 6.99 -6.80
CA MET A 12 -17.37 7.31 -5.44
C MET A 12 -16.32 6.78 -4.47
N PHE A 13 -16.15 7.48 -3.38
CA PHE A 13 -15.29 7.08 -2.28
C PHE A 13 -16.13 6.61 -1.10
N GLY A 14 -15.74 5.52 -0.45
CA GLY A 14 -16.39 5.02 0.76
C GLY A 14 -16.91 3.61 0.64
N GLY A 15 -17.73 3.19 1.61
CA GLY A 15 -18.38 1.89 1.66
C GLY A 15 -19.66 1.79 0.85
N GLU A 16 -20.46 0.74 1.12
CA GLU A 16 -21.81 0.56 0.53
C GLU A 16 -21.81 0.44 -1.00
N MET A 17 -20.78 -0.19 -1.56
CA MET A 17 -20.60 -0.33 -3.01
C MET A 17 -21.33 -1.52 -3.62
N TYR A 18 -21.87 -2.44 -2.79
CA TYR A 18 -22.65 -3.59 -3.26
C TYR A 18 -24.11 -3.17 -3.57
N THR A 19 -24.27 -2.30 -4.54
CA THR A 19 -25.57 -1.74 -4.94
C THR A 19 -25.57 -1.29 -6.40
N GLY A 20 -26.74 -1.38 -7.07
CA GLY A 20 -26.91 -0.89 -8.44
C GLY A 20 -27.03 0.63 -8.53
N TYR A 21 -27.54 1.29 -7.47
CA TYR A 21 -27.74 2.74 -7.41
C TYR A 21 -27.39 3.28 -6.03
N ARG A 22 -26.90 4.51 -5.98
CA ARG A 22 -26.55 5.16 -4.72
C ARG A 22 -26.80 6.67 -4.76
N CYS A 23 -27.40 7.19 -3.69
CA CYS A 23 -27.55 8.63 -3.48
C CYS A 23 -26.48 9.10 -2.47
N LEU A 24 -25.69 10.11 -2.84
CA LEU A 24 -24.62 10.66 -2.02
C LEU A 24 -24.32 12.11 -2.35
N PRO A 25 -23.65 12.86 -1.46
CA PRO A 25 -23.24 14.23 -1.74
C PRO A 25 -22.30 14.31 -2.95
N ALA A 26 -22.52 15.27 -3.85
CA ALA A 26 -21.70 15.48 -5.04
C ALA A 26 -20.21 15.66 -4.72
N ALA A 27 -19.86 16.20 -3.55
CA ALA A 27 -18.49 16.35 -3.08
C ALA A 27 -17.76 15.00 -2.85
N GLN A 28 -18.49 13.89 -2.75
CA GLN A 28 -17.92 12.54 -2.64
C GLN A 28 -17.72 11.87 -3.99
N CYS A 29 -18.15 12.52 -5.08
CA CYS A 29 -17.93 12.04 -6.44
C CYS A 29 -16.69 12.71 -7.04
N LEU A 30 -15.88 11.92 -7.74
CA LEU A 30 -14.78 12.39 -8.55
C LEU A 30 -15.07 12.08 -10.02
N ALA A 31 -15.11 13.11 -10.86
CA ALA A 31 -15.29 12.93 -12.29
C ALA A 31 -14.02 12.32 -12.91
N PHE A 32 -14.23 11.38 -13.83
CA PHE A 32 -13.15 10.78 -14.63
C PHE A 32 -13.35 11.11 -16.10
N PRO A 33 -12.25 11.29 -16.88
CA PRO A 33 -12.34 11.48 -18.32
C PRO A 33 -12.99 10.28 -19.00
N ASP A 34 -13.70 10.51 -20.11
CA ASP A 34 -14.36 9.46 -20.89
C ASP A 34 -13.36 8.44 -21.46
N SER A 35 -12.10 8.82 -21.61
CA SER A 35 -11.02 7.92 -22.00
C SER A 35 -10.70 6.82 -20.98
N ILE A 36 -11.10 6.99 -19.72
CA ILE A 36 -10.91 6.01 -18.66
C ILE A 36 -12.15 5.13 -18.54
N SER A 37 -11.98 3.83 -18.68
CA SER A 37 -13.09 2.88 -18.53
C SER A 37 -13.59 2.78 -17.08
N ALA A 38 -14.83 2.33 -16.88
CA ALA A 38 -15.36 2.07 -15.55
C ALA A 38 -14.52 1.02 -14.79
N GLU A 39 -13.98 0.04 -15.48
CA GLU A 39 -13.09 -0.97 -14.92
C GLU A 39 -11.79 -0.35 -14.37
N GLN A 40 -11.13 0.51 -15.14
CA GLN A 40 -9.93 1.22 -14.70
C GLN A 40 -10.26 2.08 -13.47
N ALA A 41 -11.38 2.80 -13.51
CA ALA A 41 -11.82 3.69 -12.43
C ALA A 41 -12.27 2.94 -11.16
N ALA A 42 -12.72 1.68 -11.26
CA ALA A 42 -13.24 0.92 -10.12
C ALA A 42 -12.25 0.72 -8.96
N SER A 43 -10.95 0.86 -9.20
CA SER A 43 -9.92 0.74 -8.16
C SER A 43 -9.17 2.04 -7.85
N CYS A 44 -9.75 3.19 -8.17
CA CYS A 44 -9.10 4.50 -8.07
C CYS A 44 -8.96 5.06 -6.64
N PHE A 45 -9.53 4.44 -5.62
CA PHE A 45 -9.59 5.07 -4.30
C PHE A 45 -8.63 4.46 -3.28
N VAL A 46 -8.96 3.32 -2.67
CA VAL A 46 -8.26 2.88 -1.45
C VAL A 46 -6.77 2.65 -1.71
N ASN A 47 -6.43 1.81 -2.68
CA ASN A 47 -5.02 1.46 -2.90
C ASN A 47 -4.19 2.64 -3.46
N PRO A 48 -4.61 3.37 -4.51
CA PRO A 48 -3.89 4.54 -4.99
C PRO A 48 -3.68 5.61 -3.92
N MET A 49 -4.75 5.96 -3.21
CA MET A 49 -4.68 6.97 -2.14
C MET A 49 -3.84 6.52 -0.95
N THR A 50 -3.81 5.23 -0.64
CA THR A 50 -2.95 4.67 0.40
C THR A 50 -1.47 4.71 -0.03
N ALA A 51 -1.15 4.32 -1.27
CA ALA A 51 0.21 4.41 -1.80
C ALA A 51 0.73 5.86 -1.79
N LEU A 52 -0.08 6.80 -2.27
CA LEU A 52 0.23 8.23 -2.18
C LEU A 52 0.34 8.70 -0.73
N GLY A 53 -0.53 8.21 0.15
CA GLY A 53 -0.48 8.53 1.59
C GLY A 53 0.83 8.08 2.24
N PHE A 54 1.42 6.97 1.82
CA PHE A 54 2.74 6.54 2.29
C PHE A 54 3.84 7.49 1.81
N MET A 55 3.81 7.92 0.55
CA MET A 55 4.74 8.89 0.00
C MET A 55 4.64 10.23 0.72
N GLU A 56 3.43 10.73 0.91
CA GLU A 56 3.18 11.97 1.63
C GLU A 56 3.56 11.90 3.12
N THR A 57 3.38 10.72 3.77
CA THR A 57 3.85 10.50 5.14
C THR A 57 5.37 10.56 5.19
N ARG A 58 6.06 9.91 4.23
CA ARG A 58 7.52 10.00 4.08
C ARG A 58 7.99 11.46 4.01
N ASP A 59 7.36 12.26 3.15
CA ASP A 59 7.73 13.66 2.96
C ASP A 59 7.46 14.52 4.20
N MET A 60 6.29 14.31 4.84
CA MET A 60 5.92 15.02 6.08
C MET A 60 6.86 14.70 7.25
N GLU A 61 7.45 13.49 7.26
CA GLU A 61 8.37 13.03 8.30
C GLU A 61 9.84 13.18 7.91
N GLY A 62 10.14 13.77 6.72
CA GLY A 62 11.49 14.01 6.24
C GLY A 62 12.29 12.73 5.97
N GLN A 63 11.60 11.63 5.67
CA GLN A 63 12.23 10.33 5.41
C GLN A 63 12.69 10.21 3.95
N LYS A 64 13.79 9.49 3.71
CA LYS A 64 14.38 9.38 2.37
C LYS A 64 13.84 8.20 1.56
N ALA A 65 13.58 7.10 2.22
CA ALA A 65 13.25 5.82 1.61
C ALA A 65 12.19 5.09 2.43
N LEU A 66 11.62 4.04 1.86
CA LEU A 66 10.53 3.26 2.44
C LEU A 66 10.88 1.77 2.53
N VAL A 67 10.33 1.10 3.54
CA VAL A 67 10.19 -0.36 3.61
C VAL A 67 8.71 -0.72 3.53
N HIS A 68 8.34 -1.70 2.71
CA HIS A 68 6.96 -2.13 2.58
C HIS A 68 6.83 -3.65 2.63
N THR A 69 5.96 -4.19 3.49
CA THR A 69 5.64 -5.62 3.56
C THR A 69 4.45 -5.98 2.69
N ALA A 70 4.28 -7.26 2.40
CA ALA A 70 3.29 -7.75 1.42
C ALA A 70 3.40 -7.01 0.06
N ALA A 71 4.64 -6.72 -0.35
CA ALA A 71 4.95 -5.80 -1.43
C ALA A 71 4.45 -6.28 -2.81
N ALA A 72 4.19 -7.57 -2.99
CA ALA A 72 3.60 -8.12 -4.22
C ALA A 72 2.06 -7.93 -4.32
N SER A 73 1.42 -7.35 -3.30
CA SER A 73 -0.01 -7.01 -3.35
C SER A 73 -0.30 -5.94 -4.39
N ASN A 74 -1.59 -5.77 -4.75
CA ASN A 74 -1.98 -4.72 -5.69
C ASN A 74 -1.53 -3.32 -5.23
N LEU A 75 -1.67 -3.03 -3.92
CA LEU A 75 -1.14 -1.80 -3.31
C LEU A 75 0.37 -1.71 -3.43
N GLY A 76 1.10 -2.79 -3.10
CA GLY A 76 2.56 -2.80 -3.15
C GLY A 76 3.10 -2.59 -4.56
N GLN A 77 2.47 -3.17 -5.59
CA GLN A 77 2.83 -2.93 -6.98
C GLN A 77 2.57 -1.48 -7.42
N MET A 78 1.50 -0.83 -6.92
CA MET A 78 1.26 0.60 -7.14
C MET A 78 2.33 1.45 -6.44
N LEU A 79 2.66 1.13 -5.19
CA LEU A 79 3.71 1.82 -4.44
C LEU A 79 5.07 1.68 -5.12
N LEU A 80 5.41 0.50 -5.64
CA LEU A 80 6.65 0.28 -6.39
C LEU A 80 6.72 1.21 -7.62
N ARG A 81 5.68 1.22 -8.46
CA ARG A 81 5.64 2.10 -9.65
C ARG A 81 5.69 3.59 -9.27
N LEU A 82 5.03 3.95 -8.18
CA LEU A 82 5.03 5.31 -7.66
C LEU A 82 6.43 5.73 -7.20
N CYS A 83 7.10 4.87 -6.42
CA CYS A 83 8.47 5.10 -5.96
C CYS A 83 9.46 5.19 -7.13
N GLN A 84 9.29 4.37 -8.16
CA GLN A 84 10.10 4.45 -9.39
C GLN A 84 9.88 5.77 -10.15
N ALA A 85 8.62 6.21 -10.26
CA ALA A 85 8.29 7.48 -10.93
C ALA A 85 8.84 8.71 -10.20
N ASP A 86 8.94 8.65 -8.87
CA ASP A 86 9.38 9.75 -8.02
C ASP A 86 10.84 9.60 -7.52
N ASP A 87 11.58 8.61 -8.04
CA ASP A 87 12.98 8.31 -7.67
C ASP A 87 13.17 8.11 -6.15
N VAL A 88 12.26 7.37 -5.52
CA VAL A 88 12.27 7.06 -4.09
C VAL A 88 12.73 5.62 -3.87
N PRO A 89 13.81 5.37 -3.11
CA PRO A 89 14.23 4.02 -2.79
C PRO A 89 13.16 3.27 -1.99
N LEU A 90 12.86 2.03 -2.42
CA LEU A 90 11.87 1.17 -1.79
C LEU A 90 12.43 -0.22 -1.53
N VAL A 91 12.40 -0.64 -0.28
CA VAL A 91 12.73 -2.02 0.12
C VAL A 91 11.43 -2.82 0.18
N ASN A 92 11.29 -3.79 -0.72
CA ASN A 92 10.11 -4.62 -0.87
C ASN A 92 10.30 -5.95 -0.11
N ILE A 93 9.43 -6.26 0.84
CA ILE A 93 9.44 -7.52 1.58
C ILE A 93 8.26 -8.39 1.13
N VAL A 94 8.57 -9.58 0.69
CA VAL A 94 7.63 -10.61 0.22
C VAL A 94 7.85 -11.92 0.98
N ARG A 95 7.03 -12.96 0.69
CA ARG A 95 7.09 -14.24 1.41
C ARG A 95 7.32 -15.47 0.53
N SER A 96 7.50 -15.29 -0.77
CA SER A 96 7.75 -16.43 -1.68
C SER A 96 8.66 -16.03 -2.85
N PRO A 97 9.37 -17.00 -3.45
CA PRO A 97 10.22 -16.77 -4.62
C PRO A 97 9.46 -16.21 -5.83
N GLU A 98 8.22 -16.66 -6.06
CA GLU A 98 7.40 -16.18 -7.18
C GLU A 98 7.11 -14.68 -7.06
N GLN A 99 6.89 -14.21 -5.83
CA GLN A 99 6.69 -12.79 -5.55
C GLN A 99 7.96 -11.97 -5.74
N VAL A 100 9.14 -12.55 -5.47
CA VAL A 100 10.43 -11.93 -5.78
C VAL A 100 10.56 -11.74 -7.28
N VAL A 101 10.36 -12.80 -8.07
CA VAL A 101 10.43 -12.75 -9.54
C VAL A 101 9.46 -11.71 -10.10
N LEU A 102 8.22 -11.66 -9.58
CA LEU A 102 7.22 -10.69 -10.00
C LEU A 102 7.72 -9.25 -9.84
N LEU A 103 8.18 -8.88 -8.65
CA LEU A 103 8.60 -7.49 -8.40
C LEU A 103 9.92 -7.14 -9.12
N GLN A 104 10.84 -8.09 -9.26
CA GLN A 104 12.05 -7.91 -10.06
C GLN A 104 11.73 -7.69 -11.54
N SER A 105 10.73 -8.40 -12.09
CA SER A 105 10.26 -8.18 -13.46
C SER A 105 9.62 -6.81 -13.68
N MET A 106 9.16 -6.17 -12.59
CA MET A 106 8.66 -4.79 -12.57
C MET A 106 9.78 -3.75 -12.34
N GLY A 107 11.05 -4.18 -12.27
CA GLY A 107 12.19 -3.30 -12.06
C GLY A 107 12.48 -2.93 -10.61
N ALA A 108 11.95 -3.66 -9.62
CA ALA A 108 12.29 -3.44 -8.22
C ALA A 108 13.75 -3.83 -7.94
N GLU A 109 14.52 -2.92 -7.38
CA GLU A 109 15.92 -3.13 -7.02
C GLU A 109 16.06 -4.00 -5.75
N TRP A 110 15.34 -3.65 -4.69
CA TRP A 110 15.37 -4.35 -3.40
C TRP A 110 14.10 -5.18 -3.21
N VAL A 111 14.23 -6.51 -3.37
CA VAL A 111 13.13 -7.46 -3.14
C VAL A 111 13.64 -8.60 -2.28
N LEU A 112 13.11 -8.73 -1.08
CA LEU A 112 13.59 -9.64 -0.04
C LEU A 112 12.49 -10.64 0.34
N ASN A 113 12.83 -11.94 0.30
CA ASN A 113 11.92 -12.98 0.76
C ASN A 113 12.11 -13.20 2.27
N SER A 114 11.08 -12.91 3.05
CA SER A 114 11.10 -13.02 4.52
C SER A 114 11.27 -14.44 5.05
N GLN A 115 11.14 -15.45 4.18
CA GLN A 115 11.31 -16.87 4.53
C GLN A 115 12.74 -17.37 4.29
N ASP A 116 13.61 -16.60 3.63
CA ASP A 116 14.99 -17.00 3.37
C ASP A 116 15.84 -16.91 4.62
N ASP A 117 16.76 -17.85 4.80
CA ASP A 117 17.72 -17.85 5.92
C ASP A 117 18.59 -16.60 5.93
N SER A 118 18.90 -16.06 4.75
CA SER A 118 19.70 -14.84 4.56
C SER A 118 18.89 -13.54 4.69
N PHE A 119 17.59 -13.59 4.95
CA PHE A 119 16.69 -12.42 4.97
C PHE A 119 17.23 -11.26 5.82
N MET A 120 17.64 -11.52 7.06
CA MET A 120 18.14 -10.45 7.94
C MET A 120 19.40 -9.78 7.40
N LYS A 121 20.32 -10.56 6.81
CA LYS A 121 21.51 -10.02 6.17
C LYS A 121 21.15 -9.12 4.99
N GLN A 122 20.32 -9.61 4.08
CA GLN A 122 19.87 -8.86 2.91
C GLN A 122 19.09 -7.59 3.31
N LEU A 123 18.25 -7.66 4.36
CA LEU A 123 17.50 -6.50 4.85
C LEU A 123 18.46 -5.42 5.38
N ILE A 124 19.47 -5.78 6.17
CA ILE A 124 20.47 -4.83 6.67
C ILE A 124 21.22 -4.18 5.49
N GLU A 125 21.67 -4.97 4.50
CA GLU A 125 22.36 -4.46 3.30
C GLU A 125 21.47 -3.46 2.53
N ALA A 126 20.20 -3.78 2.32
CA ALA A 126 19.24 -2.90 1.68
C ALA A 126 19.02 -1.60 2.47
N LEU A 127 18.93 -1.68 3.80
CA LEU A 127 18.76 -0.51 4.66
C LEU A 127 20.00 0.37 4.74
N VAL A 128 21.20 -0.21 4.71
CA VAL A 128 22.46 0.55 4.61
C VAL A 128 22.53 1.31 3.28
N SER A 129 22.14 0.66 2.18
CA SER A 129 22.15 1.27 0.85
C SER A 129 21.12 2.38 0.69
N THR A 130 19.90 2.15 1.15
CA THR A 130 18.76 3.08 0.94
C THR A 130 18.63 4.16 2.03
N GLY A 131 19.17 3.91 3.21
CA GLY A 131 18.95 4.74 4.39
C GLY A 131 17.49 4.71 4.89
N ALA A 132 16.73 3.67 4.59
CA ALA A 132 15.31 3.59 4.95
C ALA A 132 15.13 3.37 6.46
N THR A 133 14.35 4.25 7.09
CA THR A 133 13.97 4.20 8.51
C THR A 133 12.47 4.34 8.73
N LEU A 134 11.69 4.30 7.65
CA LEU A 134 10.24 4.31 7.67
C LEU A 134 9.70 3.05 7.01
N ALA A 135 8.90 2.28 7.75
CA ALA A 135 8.28 1.06 7.26
C ALA A 135 6.74 1.13 7.31
N PHE A 136 6.10 0.56 6.29
CA PHE A 136 4.66 0.31 6.27
C PHE A 136 4.40 -1.19 6.24
N ASP A 137 3.78 -1.70 7.29
CA ASP A 137 3.54 -3.12 7.50
C ASP A 137 2.07 -3.48 7.31
N ALA A 138 1.80 -4.37 6.33
CA ALA A 138 0.47 -4.90 6.06
C ALA A 138 0.14 -6.14 6.91
N ILE A 139 1.14 -6.74 7.55
CA ILE A 139 1.00 -8.02 8.23
C ILE A 139 0.39 -7.85 9.62
N GLY A 140 0.95 -6.97 10.42
CA GLY A 140 0.53 -6.66 11.78
C GLY A 140 1.07 -7.62 12.83
N GLY A 141 0.73 -8.90 12.76
CA GLY A 141 1.14 -9.91 13.72
C GLY A 141 2.54 -10.46 13.54
N GLY A 142 3.00 -11.24 14.52
CA GLY A 142 4.29 -11.92 14.54
C GLY A 142 5.48 -10.99 14.74
N ARG A 143 6.64 -11.39 14.23
CA ARG A 143 7.93 -10.72 14.44
C ARG A 143 8.40 -9.86 13.26
N GLY A 144 7.55 -9.59 12.28
CA GLY A 144 7.92 -8.83 11.07
C GLY A 144 8.44 -7.44 11.40
N VAL A 145 7.67 -6.65 12.12
CA VAL A 145 8.04 -5.29 12.59
C VAL A 145 9.29 -5.33 13.46
N ASN A 146 9.42 -6.31 14.37
CA ASN A 146 10.62 -6.49 15.18
C ASN A 146 11.88 -6.68 14.32
N ARG A 147 11.82 -7.53 13.30
CA ARG A 147 12.96 -7.78 12.38
C ARG A 147 13.34 -6.52 11.61
N ILE A 148 12.35 -5.76 11.14
CA ILE A 148 12.57 -4.49 10.42
C ILE A 148 13.26 -3.47 11.32
N LEU A 149 12.74 -3.21 12.51
CA LEU A 149 13.33 -2.25 13.45
C LEU A 149 14.73 -2.68 13.91
N THR A 150 14.95 -3.98 14.15
CA THR A 150 16.30 -4.52 14.47
C THR A 150 17.28 -4.28 13.31
N ALA A 151 16.86 -4.53 12.09
CA ALA A 151 17.72 -4.30 10.91
C ALA A 151 18.01 -2.80 10.70
N MET A 152 17.03 -1.92 10.92
CA MET A 152 17.21 -0.46 10.88
C MET A 152 18.24 0.01 11.91
N GLU A 153 18.20 -0.51 13.14
CA GLU A 153 19.20 -0.15 14.15
C GLU A 153 20.59 -0.65 13.78
N ILE A 154 20.73 -1.89 13.30
CA ILE A 154 22.01 -2.43 12.86
C ILE A 154 22.57 -1.60 11.69
N ALA A 155 21.74 -1.26 10.71
CA ALA A 155 22.14 -0.43 9.57
C ALA A 155 22.61 0.97 10.03
N ALA A 156 21.87 1.60 10.94
CA ALA A 156 22.21 2.90 11.51
C ALA A 156 23.54 2.85 12.31
N ALA A 157 23.77 1.77 13.06
CA ALA A 157 25.01 1.57 13.81
C ALA A 157 26.23 1.30 12.90
N GLN A 158 26.04 0.74 11.70
CA GLN A 158 27.11 0.54 10.71
C GLN A 158 27.50 1.83 9.99
N THR A 159 26.57 2.77 9.85
CA THR A 159 26.77 3.99 9.05
C THR A 159 26.99 5.24 9.90
N GLY A 160 26.69 5.18 11.19
CA GLY A 160 26.78 6.31 12.13
C GLY A 160 27.85 6.16 13.19
N PRO A 161 28.01 7.16 14.08
CA PRO A 161 28.94 7.09 15.21
C PRO A 161 28.47 6.03 16.24
N TRP A 162 29.43 5.42 16.91
CA TRP A 162 29.13 4.52 18.00
C TRP A 162 28.44 5.24 19.17
N SER A 163 27.38 4.65 19.68
CA SER A 163 26.66 5.15 20.87
C SER A 163 26.33 3.98 21.82
N ARG A 164 26.52 4.20 23.11
CA ARG A 164 26.17 3.23 24.17
C ARG A 164 24.67 2.92 24.20
N TYR A 165 23.86 3.86 23.77
CA TYR A 165 22.38 3.78 23.84
C TYR A 165 21.75 3.42 22.50
N GLY A 166 22.54 3.09 21.49
CA GLY A 166 22.09 2.87 20.11
C GLY A 166 22.09 4.15 19.28
N SER A 167 21.62 4.05 18.04
CA SER A 167 21.62 5.17 17.11
C SER A 167 20.59 6.24 17.51
N GLU A 168 20.89 7.51 17.21
CA GLU A 168 19.97 8.63 17.39
C GLU A 168 18.97 8.75 16.23
N GLN A 169 19.12 7.92 15.20
CA GLN A 169 18.24 7.94 14.04
C GLN A 169 16.85 7.40 14.41
N ALA A 170 15.81 8.21 14.15
CA ALA A 170 14.43 7.80 14.37
C ALA A 170 14.05 6.66 13.41
N LYS A 171 13.49 5.60 13.97
CA LYS A 171 12.97 4.44 13.25
C LYS A 171 11.48 4.33 13.47
N GLN A 172 10.70 4.32 12.40
CA GLN A 172 9.25 4.27 12.45
C GLN A 172 8.72 3.05 11.69
N ALA A 173 7.85 2.27 12.34
CA ALA A 173 7.04 1.27 11.66
C ALA A 173 5.55 1.59 11.83
N TYR A 174 4.85 1.75 10.71
CA TYR A 174 3.40 1.91 10.66
C TYR A 174 2.73 0.59 10.30
N ILE A 175 1.88 0.08 11.18
CA ILE A 175 1.00 -1.05 10.89
C ILE A 175 -0.28 -0.51 10.26
N TYR A 176 -0.54 -0.86 8.99
CA TYR A 176 -1.73 -0.41 8.27
C TYR A 176 -2.65 -1.56 7.84
N GLY A 177 -2.24 -2.79 8.07
CA GLY A 177 -2.98 -4.00 7.71
C GLY A 177 -3.01 -5.01 8.85
N GLN A 178 -3.82 -6.05 8.67
CA GLN A 178 -4.04 -7.15 9.61
C GLN A 178 -4.11 -8.47 8.83
N LEU A 179 -3.06 -8.79 8.05
CA LEU A 179 -2.98 -10.08 7.36
C LEU A 179 -2.69 -11.22 8.32
N ASP A 180 -2.02 -10.93 9.41
CA ASP A 180 -1.86 -11.80 10.58
C ASP A 180 -2.56 -11.15 11.78
N LEU A 181 -3.50 -11.87 12.39
CA LEU A 181 -4.29 -11.41 13.54
C LEU A 181 -3.63 -11.75 14.88
N GLY A 182 -2.46 -12.38 14.88
CA GLY A 182 -1.68 -12.65 16.07
C GLY A 182 -1.10 -11.37 16.69
N PRO A 183 -0.52 -11.47 17.88
CA PRO A 183 0.12 -10.33 18.56
C PRO A 183 1.33 -9.83 17.76
N THR A 184 1.59 -8.53 17.80
CA THR A 184 2.84 -7.94 17.33
C THR A 184 3.92 -8.12 18.39
N GLU A 185 4.96 -8.88 18.08
CA GLU A 185 6.03 -9.20 19.05
C GLU A 185 7.20 -8.23 18.88
N LEU A 186 7.61 -7.57 19.97
CA LEU A 186 8.71 -6.61 20.03
C LEU A 186 9.73 -6.99 21.11
N THR A 187 11.03 -6.85 20.81
CA THR A 187 12.13 -7.21 21.75
C THR A 187 12.88 -6.02 22.33
N ARG A 188 12.66 -4.81 21.86
CA ARG A 188 13.34 -3.57 22.28
C ARG A 188 14.83 -3.48 21.94
N GLY A 189 15.33 -4.29 21.00
CA GLY A 189 16.72 -4.29 20.53
C GLY A 189 17.01 -3.27 19.43
N TYR A 190 16.40 -2.07 19.44
CA TYR A 190 16.43 -1.08 18.34
C TYR A 190 16.98 0.29 18.77
N GLY A 191 17.83 0.34 19.81
CA GLY A 191 18.20 1.63 20.43
C GLY A 191 17.00 2.25 21.18
N TRP A 192 16.97 3.58 21.31
CA TRP A 192 15.93 4.26 22.08
C TRP A 192 15.09 5.25 21.27
N VAL A 193 15.41 5.45 20.00
CA VAL A 193 14.68 6.37 19.11
C VAL A 193 13.91 5.58 18.06
N TRP A 194 12.77 5.02 18.48
CA TRP A 194 11.91 4.22 17.61
C TRP A 194 10.44 4.32 18.02
N SER A 195 9.55 4.04 17.09
CA SER A 195 8.11 3.93 17.36
C SER A 195 7.43 2.90 16.46
N VAL A 196 6.34 2.34 16.97
CA VAL A 196 5.38 1.52 16.23
C VAL A 196 4.01 2.11 16.45
N SER A 197 3.28 2.36 15.39
CA SER A 197 1.93 2.91 15.48
C SER A 197 1.03 2.44 14.33
N GLY A 198 -0.27 2.67 14.47
CA GLY A 198 -1.23 2.40 13.40
C GLY A 198 -1.19 3.49 12.33
N TRP A 199 -1.48 3.12 11.07
CA TRP A 199 -1.71 4.06 9.98
C TRP A 199 -3.01 3.73 9.25
N LEU A 200 -3.86 4.72 9.03
CA LEU A 200 -5.12 4.54 8.32
C LEU A 200 -5.35 5.74 7.38
N LEU A 201 -5.83 5.47 6.16
CA LEU A 201 -6.01 6.46 5.11
C LEU A 201 -6.89 7.65 5.55
N THR A 202 -8.04 7.41 6.17
CA THR A 202 -8.95 8.51 6.54
C THR A 202 -8.36 9.47 7.57
N PRO A 203 -7.82 9.02 8.72
CA PRO A 203 -7.09 9.89 9.65
C PRO A 203 -5.89 10.59 9.00
N PHE A 204 -5.17 9.89 8.11
CA PHE A 204 -4.08 10.49 7.36
C PHE A 204 -4.58 11.66 6.50
N MET A 205 -5.64 11.47 5.69
CA MET A 205 -6.20 12.53 4.83
C MET A 205 -6.64 13.75 5.64
N ASN A 206 -7.22 13.55 6.81
CA ASN A 206 -7.60 14.64 7.72
C ASN A 206 -6.37 15.45 8.19
N ARG A 207 -5.27 14.76 8.53
CA ARG A 207 -4.00 15.38 8.94
C ARG A 207 -3.29 16.08 7.78
N ALA A 208 -3.33 15.51 6.60
CA ALA A 208 -2.66 16.01 5.41
C ALA A 208 -3.28 17.32 4.87
N GLY A 209 -4.57 17.54 5.13
CA GLY A 209 -5.31 18.72 4.69
C GLY A 209 -5.86 18.61 3.27
N SER A 210 -6.87 19.44 2.99
CA SER A 210 -7.66 19.36 1.76
C SER A 210 -6.85 19.60 0.48
N GLU A 211 -5.91 20.50 0.50
CA GLU A 211 -5.08 20.83 -0.66
C GLU A 211 -4.19 19.67 -1.09
N ARG A 212 -3.52 19.02 -0.12
CA ARG A 212 -2.68 17.84 -0.36
C ARG A 212 -3.53 16.68 -0.88
N VAL A 213 -4.67 16.42 -0.26
CA VAL A 213 -5.61 15.39 -0.69
C VAL A 213 -6.14 15.66 -2.10
N ALA A 214 -6.40 16.92 -2.47
CA ALA A 214 -6.80 17.27 -3.84
C ALA A 214 -5.70 16.92 -4.85
N ARG A 215 -4.44 17.30 -4.59
CA ARG A 215 -3.30 16.90 -5.46
C ARG A 215 -3.16 15.38 -5.59
N MET A 216 -3.35 14.64 -4.50
CA MET A 216 -3.33 13.17 -4.54
C MET A 216 -4.42 12.62 -5.46
N ARG A 217 -5.64 13.15 -5.36
CA ARG A 217 -6.77 12.75 -6.23
C ARG A 217 -6.50 13.06 -7.70
N ASP A 218 -6.00 14.25 -8.00
CA ASP A 218 -5.63 14.65 -9.36
C ASP A 218 -4.57 13.71 -9.95
N ARG A 219 -3.59 13.31 -9.14
CA ARG A 219 -2.56 12.35 -9.56
C ARG A 219 -3.16 10.97 -9.83
N VAL A 220 -4.11 10.51 -9.01
CA VAL A 220 -4.81 9.25 -9.27
C VAL A 220 -5.53 9.27 -10.62
N VAL A 221 -6.26 10.35 -10.93
CA VAL A 221 -6.96 10.50 -12.22
C VAL A 221 -5.99 10.46 -13.40
N LYS A 222 -4.86 11.15 -13.29
CA LYS A 222 -3.85 11.24 -14.36
C LYS A 222 -3.12 9.93 -14.62
N GLU A 223 -2.91 9.12 -13.57
CA GLU A 223 -2.05 7.95 -13.63
C GLU A 223 -2.80 6.62 -13.37
N ILE A 224 -4.14 6.61 -13.50
CA ILE A 224 -4.97 5.45 -13.15
C ILE A 224 -4.68 4.22 -14.01
N ASP A 225 -4.31 4.40 -15.27
CA ASP A 225 -4.01 3.35 -16.24
C ASP A 225 -2.51 3.01 -16.34
N THR A 226 -1.67 3.73 -15.62
CA THR A 226 -0.22 3.53 -15.55
C THR A 226 0.24 3.14 -14.15
N THR A 227 0.60 4.11 -13.32
CA THR A 227 1.10 3.91 -11.95
C THR A 227 0.10 3.16 -11.07
N PHE A 228 -1.18 3.50 -11.16
CA PHE A 228 -2.25 2.93 -10.34
C PHE A 228 -3.07 1.84 -11.03
N ARG A 229 -2.61 1.36 -12.18
CA ARG A 229 -3.31 0.29 -12.91
C ARG A 229 -3.48 -0.94 -12.04
N SER A 230 -4.73 -1.42 -11.94
CA SER A 230 -5.09 -2.70 -11.36
C SER A 230 -5.31 -3.76 -12.44
N HIS A 231 -4.98 -4.99 -12.09
CA HIS A 231 -5.33 -6.15 -12.89
C HIS A 231 -6.45 -6.93 -12.18
N TYR A 232 -7.46 -7.34 -12.94
CA TYR A 232 -8.55 -8.17 -12.44
C TYR A 232 -8.41 -9.58 -13.03
N SER A 233 -8.34 -10.58 -12.15
CA SER A 233 -8.23 -11.99 -12.52
C SER A 233 -9.57 -12.62 -12.85
N SER A 234 -10.65 -12.04 -12.33
CA SER A 234 -12.02 -12.53 -12.54
C SER A 234 -13.03 -11.38 -12.56
N ARG A 235 -14.17 -11.64 -13.17
CA ARG A 235 -15.34 -10.75 -13.21
C ARG A 235 -16.54 -11.56 -12.78
N MET A 236 -17.46 -10.97 -12.05
CA MET A 236 -18.71 -11.60 -11.66
C MET A 236 -19.78 -10.55 -11.36
N SER A 237 -21.03 -10.94 -11.51
CA SER A 237 -22.17 -10.13 -11.05
C SER A 237 -22.20 -10.09 -9.52
N LEU A 238 -22.98 -9.16 -8.96
CA LEU A 238 -23.21 -9.09 -7.53
C LEU A 238 -23.80 -10.41 -6.98
N GLN A 239 -24.71 -11.04 -7.73
CA GLN A 239 -25.36 -12.27 -7.32
C GLN A 239 -24.38 -13.45 -7.27
N GLU A 240 -23.53 -13.60 -8.29
CA GLU A 240 -22.46 -14.63 -8.31
C GLU A 240 -21.46 -14.44 -7.17
N ALA A 241 -21.13 -13.21 -6.84
CA ALA A 241 -20.21 -12.86 -5.75
C ALA A 241 -20.70 -13.29 -4.36
N LEU A 242 -22.00 -13.54 -4.18
CA LEU A 242 -22.59 -14.02 -2.94
C LEU A 242 -22.54 -15.55 -2.83
N SER A 243 -22.11 -16.26 -3.86
CA SER A 243 -21.96 -17.71 -3.80
C SER A 243 -20.85 -18.15 -2.83
N VAL A 244 -20.99 -19.28 -2.18
CA VAL A 244 -19.98 -19.82 -1.25
C VAL A 244 -18.63 -20.01 -1.95
N GLY A 245 -18.64 -20.41 -3.23
CA GLY A 245 -17.43 -20.57 -4.04
C GLY A 245 -16.70 -19.26 -4.22
N ALA A 246 -17.39 -18.20 -4.67
CA ALA A 246 -16.83 -16.88 -4.85
C ALA A 246 -16.30 -16.29 -3.54
N VAL A 247 -17.06 -16.41 -2.43
CA VAL A 247 -16.63 -15.92 -1.11
C VAL A 247 -15.33 -16.61 -0.66
N ARG A 248 -15.18 -17.90 -0.89
CA ARG A 248 -13.94 -18.62 -0.59
C ARG A 248 -12.78 -18.16 -1.46
N GLU A 249 -13.03 -17.94 -2.76
CA GLU A 249 -12.00 -17.49 -3.70
C GLU A 249 -11.44 -16.11 -3.34
N TYR A 250 -12.26 -15.07 -3.29
CA TYR A 250 -11.78 -13.72 -2.98
C TYR A 250 -11.42 -13.54 -1.49
N GLY A 251 -12.02 -14.33 -0.60
CA GLY A 251 -11.66 -14.39 0.82
C GLY A 251 -10.28 -14.96 1.08
N ALA A 252 -9.72 -15.75 0.17
CA ALA A 252 -8.37 -16.29 0.27
C ALA A 252 -7.26 -15.22 0.14
N ARG A 253 -7.58 -14.01 -0.31
CA ARG A 253 -6.68 -12.84 -0.43
C ARG A 253 -5.34 -13.15 -1.09
N LYS A 254 -5.35 -14.00 -2.12
CA LYS A 254 -4.13 -14.40 -2.83
C LYS A 254 -3.56 -13.26 -3.66
N THR A 255 -2.24 -13.15 -3.71
CA THR A 255 -1.55 -12.20 -4.59
C THR A 255 -1.95 -12.41 -6.05
N GLY A 256 -2.22 -11.32 -6.77
CA GLY A 256 -2.63 -11.36 -8.18
C GLY A 256 -4.09 -11.72 -8.42
N GLN A 257 -4.85 -12.05 -7.39
CA GLN A 257 -6.28 -12.33 -7.51
C GLN A 257 -7.10 -11.12 -7.03
N LYS A 258 -7.72 -10.41 -7.97
CA LYS A 258 -8.66 -9.33 -7.72
C LYS A 258 -9.88 -9.51 -8.60
N THR A 259 -11.04 -9.55 -7.99
CA THR A 259 -12.32 -9.71 -8.68
C THR A 259 -12.96 -8.36 -8.95
N LEU A 260 -13.41 -8.15 -10.17
CA LEU A 260 -14.28 -7.02 -10.53
C LEU A 260 -15.73 -7.44 -10.39
N LEU A 261 -16.53 -6.67 -9.64
CA LEU A 261 -17.96 -6.86 -9.54
C LEU A 261 -18.68 -5.94 -10.51
N GLU A 262 -19.52 -6.52 -11.36
CA GLU A 262 -20.35 -5.80 -12.34
C GLU A 262 -21.78 -5.69 -11.78
N MET A 263 -22.12 -4.54 -11.19
CA MET A 263 -23.37 -4.35 -10.42
C MET A 263 -24.63 -4.39 -11.28
N ASN A 264 -24.52 -4.01 -12.56
CA ASN A 264 -25.63 -3.94 -13.49
C ASN A 264 -25.62 -5.05 -14.55
N ALA A 265 -24.74 -6.05 -14.43
CA ALA A 265 -24.79 -7.21 -15.29
C ALA A 265 -26.07 -8.01 -14.97
N SER A 266 -26.99 -8.09 -15.91
CA SER A 266 -28.09 -9.02 -15.84
C SER A 266 -27.50 -10.43 -15.70
N ALA A 267 -28.00 -11.23 -14.76
CA ALA A 267 -27.64 -12.64 -14.71
C ALA A 267 -27.95 -13.26 -16.08
N ALA A 268 -26.94 -13.78 -16.76
CA ALA A 268 -27.07 -14.46 -18.04
C ALA A 268 -27.75 -15.81 -17.84
#